data_0b78977bd0c220fbad10aad576b45856
#
_entry.id   0b78977bd0c220fbad10aad576b45856
#
_cell.length_a   1.000
_cell.length_b   1.000
_cell.length_c   1.000
_cell.angle_alpha   90.00
_cell.angle_beta   90.00
_cell.angle_gamma   90.00
#
_symmetry.space_group_name_H-M   'P 1'
#
loop_
_entity.id
_entity.type
_entity.pdbx_description
1 polymer ?
#
loop_
_entity_poly.entity_id
_entity_poly.type
_entity_poly.pdbx_seq_one_letter_code
_entity_poly.pdbx_strand_id
1 'polypeptide(L)'
;MQEGGAIYNFTGPQAFGVADNGDSFMAIQKHVFEKGEVTMEELQAAMDHNFGYPDETGKLATWFGQGCCAAGESSALKDLDERQIYEAVKRILSTKGSIDINELQKNLQGTSTTPTAPTAEVSGDMGRYQQIKRIMENTTWFGNDDDVVDIITREAGQIYAREVQKYKNPRGGQFQAGCYPVSANVLFGKDVAPLPDGRLAWTPLADGVSPRAGCDTNGPTAAVMSVAKLEHETFSNGTLYNQKFNPAALAGDEGLKRFAALCRAYFDNKGMHVQFNVIDKATLVEAQKNPEQHKDLVVRVAGYSAQFISLAKEVQDNIIDRTEFEF
;
A
#
# COMPACT_ATOMS: atom_id res chain seq x y z
N MET A 1 -15.13 -16.42 -24.66
CA MET A 1 -13.82 -16.54 -23.98
C MET A 1 -13.59 -17.85 -23.26
N GLN A 2 -14.51 -18.78 -23.28
CA GLN A 2 -14.33 -20.08 -22.63
C GLN A 2 -13.39 -21.03 -23.42
N GLU A 3 -13.10 -20.72 -24.66
CA GLU A 3 -12.22 -21.47 -25.56
C GLU A 3 -11.01 -20.65 -26.03
N GLY A 4 -10.52 -19.75 -25.15
CA GLY A 4 -9.33 -18.96 -25.47
C GLY A 4 -8.16 -19.88 -25.85
N GLY A 5 -7.43 -19.53 -26.93
CA GLY A 5 -6.40 -20.33 -27.56
C GLY A 5 -5.14 -20.64 -26.73
N ALA A 6 -5.17 -20.45 -25.42
CA ALA A 6 -4.10 -20.85 -24.52
C ALA A 6 -4.31 -22.28 -24.03
N ILE A 7 -3.26 -23.10 -24.07
CA ILE A 7 -3.28 -24.47 -23.54
C ILE A 7 -3.59 -24.47 -22.03
N TYR A 8 -3.13 -23.45 -21.33
CA TYR A 8 -3.38 -23.24 -19.90
C TYR A 8 -4.02 -21.86 -19.69
N ASN A 9 -5.21 -21.84 -19.06
CA ASN A 9 -5.80 -20.62 -18.57
C ASN A 9 -5.47 -20.50 -17.08
N PHE A 10 -4.88 -19.39 -16.70
CA PHE A 10 -4.64 -19.04 -15.29
C PHE A 10 -5.48 -17.84 -14.89
N THR A 11 -5.74 -17.73 -13.61
CA THR A 11 -6.38 -16.57 -12.99
C THR A 11 -5.33 -15.81 -12.21
N GLY A 12 -5.26 -14.51 -12.39
CA GLY A 12 -4.29 -13.65 -11.72
C GLY A 12 -4.99 -12.75 -10.70
N PRO A 13 -5.04 -13.11 -9.42
CA PRO A 13 -5.43 -12.17 -8.38
C PRO A 13 -4.51 -10.96 -8.38
N GLN A 14 -5.10 -9.78 -8.20
CA GLN A 14 -4.38 -8.52 -8.20
C GLN A 14 -4.33 -7.96 -6.78
N ALA A 15 -3.19 -7.44 -6.37
CA ALA A 15 -3.02 -6.69 -5.14
C ALA A 15 -2.48 -5.29 -5.43
N PHE A 16 -2.70 -4.40 -4.49
CA PHE A 16 -2.16 -3.05 -4.40
C PHE A 16 -2.14 -2.66 -2.92
N GLY A 17 -1.55 -1.53 -2.56
CA GLY A 17 -1.36 -1.17 -1.16
C GLY A 17 -0.26 -1.99 -0.47
N VAL A 18 0.70 -2.55 -1.22
CA VAL A 18 1.83 -3.30 -0.63
C VAL A 18 2.68 -2.39 0.23
N ALA A 19 2.92 -1.16 -0.23
CA ALA A 19 3.62 -0.12 0.53
C ALA A 19 2.86 0.25 1.81
N ASP A 20 1.54 0.49 1.73
CA ASP A 20 0.71 0.80 2.91
C ASP A 20 0.81 -0.29 3.99
N ASN A 21 0.90 -1.56 3.60
CA ASN A 21 1.08 -2.67 4.56
C ASN A 21 2.46 -2.60 5.23
N GLY A 22 3.53 -2.41 4.47
CA GLY A 22 4.89 -2.29 5.01
C GLY A 22 5.01 -1.11 5.95
N ASP A 23 4.53 0.05 5.54
CA ASP A 23 4.54 1.29 6.31
C ASP A 23 3.71 1.15 7.59
N SER A 24 2.54 0.49 7.53
CA SER A 24 1.71 0.21 8.71
C SER A 24 2.41 -0.70 9.71
N PHE A 25 3.02 -1.78 9.27
CA PHE A 25 3.80 -2.65 10.15
C PHE A 25 4.98 -1.92 10.78
N MET A 26 5.69 -1.10 10.01
CA MET A 26 6.80 -0.30 10.52
C MET A 26 6.34 0.70 11.57
N ALA A 27 5.23 1.39 11.34
CA ALA A 27 4.66 2.35 12.28
C ALA A 27 4.24 1.68 13.60
N ILE A 28 3.56 0.54 13.54
CA ILE A 28 3.19 -0.24 14.72
C ILE A 28 4.44 -0.72 15.47
N GLN A 29 5.40 -1.32 14.77
CA GLN A 29 6.63 -1.80 15.40
C GLN A 29 7.32 -0.68 16.16
N LYS A 30 7.53 0.46 15.53
CA LYS A 30 8.29 1.58 16.08
C LYS A 30 7.56 2.27 17.24
N HIS A 31 6.29 2.63 17.05
CA HIS A 31 5.60 3.54 17.97
C HIS A 31 4.78 2.84 19.04
N VAL A 32 4.31 1.62 18.76
CA VAL A 32 3.57 0.82 19.73
C VAL A 32 4.53 -0.08 20.53
N PHE A 33 5.32 -0.91 19.85
CA PHE A 33 6.10 -1.95 20.53
C PHE A 33 7.49 -1.50 21.00
N GLU A 34 8.22 -0.71 20.22
CA GLU A 34 9.58 -0.30 20.60
C GLU A 34 9.58 0.90 21.52
N LYS A 35 8.83 1.95 21.21
CA LYS A 35 8.81 3.21 21.97
C LYS A 35 7.69 3.31 23.00
N GLY A 36 6.57 2.61 22.79
CA GLY A 36 5.40 2.70 23.67
C GLY A 36 4.76 4.09 23.71
N GLU A 37 4.87 4.85 22.64
CA GLU A 37 4.30 6.21 22.52
C GLU A 37 2.77 6.19 22.35
N VAL A 38 2.24 5.08 21.84
CA VAL A 38 0.83 4.81 21.57
C VAL A 38 0.52 3.38 21.96
N THR A 39 -0.61 3.12 22.63
CA THR A 39 -1.07 1.73 22.83
C THR A 39 -1.86 1.25 21.61
N MET A 40 -2.04 -0.08 21.47
CA MET A 40 -2.86 -0.62 20.39
C MET A 40 -4.33 -0.19 20.53
N GLU A 41 -4.84 -0.09 21.73
CA GLU A 41 -6.21 0.39 22.00
C GLU A 41 -6.36 1.86 21.60
N GLU A 42 -5.38 2.71 21.92
CA GLU A 42 -5.39 4.11 21.49
C GLU A 42 -5.30 4.22 19.95
N LEU A 43 -4.45 3.41 19.32
CA LEU A 43 -4.33 3.38 17.86
C LEU A 43 -5.64 2.92 17.22
N GLN A 44 -6.22 1.83 17.72
CA GLN A 44 -7.50 1.33 17.23
C GLN A 44 -8.60 2.40 17.37
N ALA A 45 -8.72 3.01 18.55
CA ALA A 45 -9.71 4.06 18.78
C ALA A 45 -9.49 5.28 17.85
N ALA A 46 -8.24 5.65 17.60
CA ALA A 46 -7.93 6.75 16.68
C ALA A 46 -8.30 6.40 15.23
N MET A 47 -8.03 5.17 14.79
CA MET A 47 -8.41 4.67 13.47
C MET A 47 -9.93 4.58 13.32
N ASP A 48 -10.64 4.09 14.32
CA ASP A 48 -12.11 4.00 14.32
C ASP A 48 -12.79 5.37 14.12
N HIS A 49 -12.11 6.43 14.51
CA HIS A 49 -12.56 7.82 14.36
C HIS A 49 -11.82 8.56 13.23
N ASN A 50 -11.23 7.83 12.28
CA ASN A 50 -10.46 8.39 11.17
C ASN A 50 -9.41 9.41 11.63
N PHE A 51 -8.71 9.10 12.74
CA PHE A 51 -7.75 9.99 13.40
C PHE A 51 -8.29 11.37 13.74
N GLY A 52 -9.59 11.52 13.93
CA GLY A 52 -10.24 12.79 14.21
C GLY A 52 -10.40 13.70 12.98
N TYR A 53 -10.27 13.16 11.78
CA TYR A 53 -10.54 13.88 10.54
C TYR A 53 -11.94 13.57 10.01
N PRO A 54 -12.63 14.57 9.45
CA PRO A 54 -13.96 14.35 8.87
C PRO A 54 -13.86 13.47 7.61
N ASP A 55 -14.99 12.87 7.26
CA ASP A 55 -15.18 12.19 5.98
C ASP A 55 -15.28 13.17 4.79
N GLU A 56 -15.46 12.65 3.59
CA GLU A 56 -15.65 13.45 2.36
C GLU A 56 -16.88 14.37 2.39
N THR A 57 -17.81 14.13 3.31
CA THR A 57 -19.01 14.96 3.52
C THR A 57 -18.82 16.03 4.60
N GLY A 58 -17.64 16.08 5.22
CA GLY A 58 -17.31 17.00 6.32
C GLY A 58 -17.84 16.55 7.68
N LYS A 59 -18.34 15.32 7.82
CA LYS A 59 -18.80 14.75 9.09
C LYS A 59 -17.70 13.97 9.76
N LEU A 60 -17.59 14.10 11.09
CA LEU A 60 -16.74 13.20 11.87
C LEU A 60 -17.33 11.79 11.79
N ALA A 61 -16.62 10.90 11.14
CA ALA A 61 -17.06 9.53 10.92
C ALA A 61 -16.53 8.60 12.01
N THR A 62 -17.39 7.68 12.44
CA THR A 62 -16.97 6.47 13.12
C THR A 62 -17.00 5.34 12.10
N TRP A 63 -15.85 4.77 11.78
CA TRP A 63 -15.73 3.76 10.73
C TRP A 63 -16.54 2.49 11.05
N PHE A 64 -16.49 2.02 12.29
CA PHE A 64 -17.16 0.79 12.70
C PHE A 64 -18.67 0.90 12.97
N GLY A 65 -19.27 2.09 12.87
CA GLY A 65 -20.72 2.28 13.04
C GLY A 65 -21.56 1.96 11.80
N GLN A 66 -20.98 1.73 10.63
CA GLN A 66 -21.70 1.59 9.36
C GLN A 66 -21.56 0.24 8.65
N GLY A 67 -21.21 -0.84 9.34
CA GLY A 67 -21.43 -2.20 8.82
C GLY A 67 -20.54 -2.63 7.65
N CYS A 68 -19.35 -2.10 7.50
CA CYS A 68 -18.45 -2.47 6.40
C CYS A 68 -17.61 -3.72 6.64
N CYS A 69 -17.80 -4.44 7.72
CA CYS A 69 -17.18 -5.75 7.96
C CYS A 69 -18.20 -6.79 8.33
N ALA A 70 -19.06 -7.16 7.37
CA ALA A 70 -19.53 -8.52 7.30
C ALA A 70 -18.38 -9.41 6.76
N ALA A 71 -17.18 -9.29 7.33
CA ALA A 71 -16.19 -10.33 7.27
C ALA A 71 -16.78 -11.48 8.08
N GLY A 72 -17.07 -12.57 7.38
CA GLY A 72 -17.58 -13.77 8.00
C GLY A 72 -16.77 -14.07 9.25
N GLU A 73 -17.46 -14.45 10.30
CA GLU A 73 -16.93 -14.80 11.60
C GLU A 73 -15.71 -15.72 11.49
N SER A 74 -14.53 -15.15 11.41
CA SER A 74 -13.31 -15.83 11.83
C SER A 74 -13.22 -15.69 13.32
N SER A 75 -13.98 -16.54 14.01
CA SER A 75 -14.07 -16.57 15.48
C SER A 75 -12.74 -16.95 16.18
N ALA A 76 -11.70 -17.28 15.43
CA ALA A 76 -10.45 -17.82 15.97
C ALA A 76 -9.42 -16.77 16.41
N LEU A 77 -9.59 -15.49 16.04
CA LEU A 77 -8.61 -14.44 16.34
C LEU A 77 -9.13 -13.39 17.34
N LYS A 78 -10.41 -13.45 17.72
CA LYS A 78 -11.03 -12.44 18.61
C LYS A 78 -10.55 -12.48 20.07
N ASP A 79 -9.89 -13.57 20.48
CA ASP A 79 -9.53 -13.82 21.89
C ASP A 79 -8.02 -13.79 22.13
N LEU A 80 -7.22 -13.25 21.21
CA LEU A 80 -5.77 -13.29 21.30
C LEU A 80 -5.18 -11.96 21.75
N ASP A 81 -4.32 -12.02 22.78
CA ASP A 81 -3.45 -10.91 23.19
C ASP A 81 -2.49 -10.56 22.04
N GLU A 82 -2.59 -9.34 21.55
CA GLU A 82 -1.83 -8.81 20.41
C GLU A 82 -0.31 -8.91 20.61
N ARG A 83 0.16 -8.80 21.86
CA ARG A 83 1.56 -9.00 22.22
C ARG A 83 1.99 -10.45 21.99
N GLN A 84 1.10 -11.40 22.24
CA GLN A 84 1.35 -12.82 21.98
C GLN A 84 1.41 -13.10 20.47
N ILE A 85 0.56 -12.45 19.67
CA ILE A 85 0.62 -12.51 18.20
C ILE A 85 1.96 -11.96 17.70
N TYR A 86 2.36 -10.79 18.17
CA TYR A 86 3.64 -10.18 17.81
C TYR A 86 4.85 -11.06 18.16
N GLU A 87 4.93 -11.57 19.38
CA GLU A 87 6.05 -12.43 19.80
C GLU A 87 6.04 -13.78 19.04
N ALA A 88 4.87 -14.32 18.71
CA ALA A 88 4.76 -15.52 17.88
C ALA A 88 5.24 -15.27 16.44
N VAL A 89 4.83 -14.16 15.84
CA VAL A 89 5.28 -13.71 14.50
C VAL A 89 6.79 -13.50 14.50
N LYS A 90 7.32 -12.74 15.46
CA LYS A 90 8.75 -12.47 15.61
C LYS A 90 9.57 -13.74 15.78
N ARG A 91 9.07 -14.68 16.58
CA ARG A 91 9.72 -15.99 16.82
C ARG A 91 9.75 -16.85 15.57
N ILE A 92 8.65 -16.89 14.79
CA ILE A 92 8.55 -17.66 13.57
C ILE A 92 9.47 -17.04 12.49
N LEU A 93 9.47 -15.74 12.35
CA LEU A 93 10.34 -15.03 11.40
C LEU A 93 11.83 -15.24 11.74
N SER A 94 12.20 -15.20 13.01
CA SER A 94 13.59 -15.39 13.44
C SER A 94 14.09 -16.83 13.30
N THR A 95 13.20 -17.83 13.28
CA THR A 95 13.58 -19.25 13.23
C THR A 95 13.46 -19.88 11.85
N LYS A 96 12.51 -19.45 11.03
CA LYS A 96 12.16 -20.10 9.75
C LYS A 96 12.19 -19.18 8.53
N GLY A 97 12.30 -17.86 8.70
CA GLY A 97 12.30 -16.91 7.61
C GLY A 97 10.95 -16.80 6.85
N SER A 98 9.91 -17.53 7.29
CA SER A 98 8.56 -17.49 6.70
C SER A 98 7.50 -17.82 7.77
N ILE A 99 6.30 -17.27 7.60
CA ILE A 99 5.16 -17.48 8.51
C ILE A 99 4.23 -18.53 7.89
N ASP A 100 3.95 -19.60 8.64
CA ASP A 100 2.86 -20.53 8.37
C ASP A 100 1.68 -20.17 9.27
N ILE A 101 0.55 -19.75 8.67
CA ILE A 101 -0.67 -19.34 9.39
C ILE A 101 -1.22 -20.49 10.27
N ASN A 102 -1.11 -21.73 9.82
CA ASN A 102 -1.58 -22.87 10.62
C ASN A 102 -0.68 -23.11 11.85
N GLU A 103 0.62 -22.85 11.72
CA GLU A 103 1.57 -22.93 12.82
C GLU A 103 1.37 -21.77 13.81
N LEU A 104 1.08 -20.57 13.27
CA LEU A 104 0.72 -19.41 14.10
C LEU A 104 -0.55 -19.68 14.91
N GLN A 105 -1.62 -20.18 14.29
CA GLN A 105 -2.86 -20.56 14.96
C GLN A 105 -2.64 -21.63 16.04
N LYS A 106 -1.78 -22.60 15.80
CA LYS A 106 -1.47 -23.69 16.74
C LYS A 106 -0.70 -23.20 17.95
N ASN A 107 0.19 -22.22 17.77
CA ASN A 107 0.95 -21.60 18.87
C ASN A 107 0.10 -20.63 19.71
N LEU A 108 -0.97 -20.11 19.15
CA LEU A 108 -1.88 -19.15 19.81
C LEU A 108 -3.02 -19.82 20.58
N GLN A 109 -3.38 -21.06 20.26
CA GLN A 109 -4.46 -21.81 20.93
C GLN A 109 -4.11 -22.25 22.39
N GLY A 110 -2.89 -22.00 22.85
CA GLY A 110 -2.42 -22.41 24.18
C GLY A 110 -2.59 -21.38 25.31
N THR A 111 -3.07 -20.17 25.04
CA THR A 111 -3.08 -19.08 26.04
C THR A 111 -4.40 -18.31 26.02
N SER A 112 -5.45 -18.91 26.54
CA SER A 112 -6.73 -18.20 26.76
C SER A 112 -6.77 -17.63 28.18
N THR A 113 -6.68 -16.32 28.31
CA THR A 113 -7.22 -15.57 29.44
C THR A 113 -8.04 -14.43 28.88
N THR A 114 -9.35 -14.54 29.04
CA THR A 114 -10.34 -13.57 28.59
C THR A 114 -10.18 -12.23 29.31
N PRO A 115 -9.82 -11.13 28.64
CA PRO A 115 -10.04 -9.80 29.20
C PRO A 115 -11.46 -9.36 28.86
N THR A 116 -12.22 -8.98 29.86
CA THR A 116 -13.50 -8.29 29.73
C THR A 116 -13.28 -6.98 28.98
N ALA A 117 -13.87 -6.84 27.82
CA ALA A 117 -13.85 -5.60 27.05
C ALA A 117 -14.37 -4.44 27.92
N PRO A 118 -13.63 -3.33 28.04
CA PRO A 118 -14.20 -2.14 28.63
C PRO A 118 -15.21 -1.53 27.65
N THR A 119 -16.47 -1.55 28.02
CA THR A 119 -17.48 -0.65 27.44
C THR A 119 -17.19 0.76 27.93
N ALA A 120 -16.20 1.42 27.32
CA ALA A 120 -16.00 2.84 27.49
C ALA A 120 -16.71 3.53 26.32
N GLU A 121 -17.73 4.33 26.63
CA GLU A 121 -18.13 5.44 25.76
C GLU A 121 -16.92 6.38 25.64
N VAL A 122 -16.10 6.15 24.62
CA VAL A 122 -15.00 7.05 24.30
C VAL A 122 -15.61 8.26 23.62
N SER A 123 -15.93 9.29 24.39
CA SER A 123 -15.98 10.65 23.88
C SER A 123 -14.55 10.98 23.47
N GLY A 124 -14.21 10.66 22.21
CA GLY A 124 -12.84 10.69 21.77
C GLY A 124 -12.26 12.08 21.83
N ASP A 125 -11.12 12.22 22.46
CA ASP A 125 -10.30 13.42 22.35
C ASP A 125 -9.74 13.49 20.92
N MET A 126 -10.43 14.21 20.05
CA MET A 126 -10.06 14.39 18.65
C MET A 126 -8.65 14.96 18.49
N GLY A 127 -8.21 15.79 19.44
CA GLY A 127 -6.85 16.30 19.50
C GLY A 127 -5.82 15.18 19.74
N ARG A 128 -6.14 14.22 20.63
CA ARG A 128 -5.29 13.04 20.87
C ARG A 128 -5.24 12.14 19.63
N TYR A 129 -6.34 11.91 18.93
CA TYR A 129 -6.37 11.10 17.72
C TYR A 129 -5.51 11.70 16.60
N GLN A 130 -5.57 13.02 16.40
CA GLN A 130 -4.68 13.71 15.45
C GLN A 130 -3.22 13.64 15.88
N GLN A 131 -2.94 13.69 17.18
CA GLN A 131 -1.59 13.51 17.71
C GLN A 131 -1.09 12.08 17.44
N ILE A 132 -1.92 11.07 17.65
CA ILE A 132 -1.59 9.66 17.33
C ILE A 132 -1.22 9.52 15.86
N LYS A 133 -2.04 10.08 14.94
CA LYS A 133 -1.71 10.09 13.52
C LYS A 133 -0.31 10.63 13.24
N ARG A 134 0.04 11.80 13.81
CA ARG A 134 1.37 12.40 13.62
C ARG A 134 2.50 11.55 14.19
N ILE A 135 2.25 10.85 15.30
CA ILE A 135 3.22 9.91 15.88
C ILE A 135 3.43 8.75 14.90
N MET A 136 2.35 8.13 14.40
CA MET A 136 2.42 7.00 13.48
C MET A 136 3.09 7.38 12.14
N GLU A 137 2.85 8.57 11.64
CA GLU A 137 3.50 9.11 10.43
C GLU A 137 4.99 9.42 10.63
N ASN A 138 5.46 9.53 11.87
CA ASN A 138 6.89 9.77 12.16
C ASN A 138 7.70 8.47 12.11
N THR A 139 7.61 7.76 11.01
CA THR A 139 8.30 6.49 10.77
C THR A 139 9.13 6.55 9.49
N THR A 140 9.86 5.49 9.19
CA THR A 140 10.50 5.32 7.89
C THR A 140 9.48 4.79 6.89
N TRP A 141 9.48 5.34 5.69
CA TRP A 141 8.54 5.01 4.63
C TRP A 141 9.21 4.16 3.55
N PHE A 142 8.47 3.19 3.02
CA PHE A 142 8.87 2.46 1.83
C PHE A 142 9.08 3.41 0.64
N GLY A 143 10.12 3.15 -0.16
CA GLY A 143 10.50 4.02 -1.29
C GLY A 143 11.65 4.98 -0.99
N ASN A 144 12.33 4.83 0.14
CA ASN A 144 13.45 5.68 0.56
C ASN A 144 14.79 4.92 0.70
N ASP A 145 14.88 3.70 0.18
CA ASP A 145 16.04 2.80 0.24
C ASP A 145 16.46 2.51 1.70
N ASP A 146 15.49 2.31 2.57
CA ASP A 146 15.71 1.87 3.95
C ASP A 146 15.39 0.38 4.08
N ASP A 147 16.42 -0.43 4.35
CA ASP A 147 16.30 -1.89 4.38
C ASP A 147 15.28 -2.38 5.41
N VAL A 148 15.05 -1.65 6.50
CA VAL A 148 14.12 -2.11 7.55
C VAL A 148 12.69 -2.15 7.01
N VAL A 149 12.20 -1.03 6.48
CA VAL A 149 10.83 -0.97 5.92
C VAL A 149 10.73 -1.73 4.59
N ASP A 150 11.79 -1.72 3.77
CA ASP A 150 11.80 -2.40 2.48
C ASP A 150 11.67 -3.92 2.65
N ILE A 151 12.37 -4.50 3.64
CA ILE A 151 12.28 -5.93 3.97
C ILE A 151 10.89 -6.29 4.51
N ILE A 152 10.33 -5.48 5.39
CA ILE A 152 8.97 -5.69 5.91
C ILE A 152 7.95 -5.65 4.77
N THR A 153 8.05 -4.66 3.89
CA THR A 153 7.18 -4.52 2.71
C THR A 153 7.32 -5.71 1.77
N ARG A 154 8.57 -6.16 1.52
CA ARG A 154 8.84 -7.36 0.74
C ARG A 154 8.16 -8.59 1.34
N GLU A 155 8.34 -8.85 2.63
CA GLU A 155 7.75 -10.02 3.29
C GLU A 155 6.21 -10.00 3.24
N ALA A 156 5.58 -8.84 3.43
CA ALA A 156 4.13 -8.70 3.27
C ALA A 156 3.67 -9.09 1.84
N GLY A 157 4.37 -8.58 0.83
CA GLY A 157 4.11 -8.95 -0.57
C GLY A 157 4.34 -10.43 -0.87
N GLN A 158 5.41 -11.01 -0.31
CA GLN A 158 5.76 -12.43 -0.48
C GLN A 158 4.74 -13.36 0.19
N ILE A 159 4.19 -12.99 1.35
CA ILE A 159 3.12 -13.74 2.01
C ILE A 159 1.91 -13.83 1.07
N TYR A 160 1.49 -12.71 0.50
CA TYR A 160 0.41 -12.68 -0.49
C TYR A 160 0.71 -13.58 -1.71
N ALA A 161 1.89 -13.43 -2.31
CA ALA A 161 2.26 -14.19 -3.50
C ALA A 161 2.29 -15.71 -3.25
N ARG A 162 2.89 -16.13 -2.13
CA ARG A 162 2.96 -17.54 -1.72
C ARG A 162 1.57 -18.11 -1.41
N GLU A 163 0.70 -17.31 -0.79
CA GLU A 163 -0.65 -17.75 -0.47
C GLU A 163 -1.47 -17.98 -1.74
N VAL A 164 -1.44 -17.04 -2.68
CA VAL A 164 -2.12 -17.16 -3.98
C VAL A 164 -1.69 -18.41 -4.74
N GLN A 165 -0.40 -18.75 -4.73
CA GLN A 165 0.16 -19.88 -5.44
C GLN A 165 -0.28 -21.26 -4.90
N LYS A 166 -0.88 -21.33 -3.71
CA LYS A 166 -1.41 -22.58 -3.15
C LYS A 166 -2.69 -23.06 -3.87
N TYR A 167 -3.37 -22.18 -4.57
CA TYR A 167 -4.66 -22.46 -5.15
C TYR A 167 -4.61 -22.76 -6.64
N LYS A 168 -5.55 -23.58 -7.10
CA LYS A 168 -5.74 -23.91 -8.51
C LYS A 168 -7.14 -23.54 -8.96
N ASN A 169 -7.26 -23.11 -10.21
CA ASN A 169 -8.56 -22.87 -10.82
C ASN A 169 -9.24 -24.21 -11.18
N PRO A 170 -10.54 -24.20 -11.52
CA PRO A 170 -11.27 -25.43 -11.87
C PRO A 170 -10.70 -26.22 -13.06
N ARG A 171 -9.85 -25.60 -13.88
CA ARG A 171 -9.18 -26.26 -15.02
C ARG A 171 -7.79 -26.80 -14.69
N GLY A 172 -7.38 -26.72 -13.41
CA GLY A 172 -6.08 -27.20 -12.92
C GLY A 172 -4.92 -26.21 -13.11
N GLY A 173 -5.15 -25.02 -13.69
CA GLY A 173 -4.17 -23.95 -13.76
C GLY A 173 -3.92 -23.33 -12.39
N GLN A 174 -2.66 -22.98 -12.10
CA GLN A 174 -2.29 -22.34 -10.85
C GLN A 174 -2.68 -20.85 -10.86
N PHE A 175 -3.11 -20.31 -9.72
CA PHE A 175 -3.26 -18.86 -9.56
C PHE A 175 -1.88 -18.21 -9.52
N GLN A 176 -1.78 -17.04 -10.14
CA GLN A 176 -0.54 -16.27 -10.21
C GLN A 176 -0.79 -14.89 -9.59
N ALA A 177 0.07 -14.53 -8.64
CA ALA A 177 -0.03 -13.25 -7.98
C ALA A 177 0.39 -12.11 -8.91
N GLY A 178 -0.34 -10.99 -8.85
CA GLY A 178 0.02 -9.75 -9.54
C GLY A 178 -0.14 -8.56 -8.61
N CYS A 179 0.70 -7.54 -8.79
CA CYS A 179 0.64 -6.30 -8.03
C CYS A 179 0.48 -5.10 -8.97
N TYR A 180 -0.76 -4.88 -9.43
CA TYR A 180 -1.11 -3.75 -10.29
C TYR A 180 -2.59 -3.37 -10.10
N PRO A 181 -2.91 -2.07 -9.97
CA PRO A 181 -4.24 -1.65 -9.56
C PRO A 181 -5.19 -1.35 -10.73
N VAL A 182 -4.70 -1.06 -11.93
CA VAL A 182 -5.43 -0.35 -13.00
C VAL A 182 -5.85 1.06 -12.52
N SER A 183 -6.90 1.17 -11.72
CA SER A 183 -7.30 2.36 -10.94
C SER A 183 -8.06 1.95 -9.68
N ALA A 184 -8.06 0.66 -9.37
CA ALA A 184 -8.83 0.09 -8.26
C ALA A 184 -8.32 0.57 -6.89
N ASN A 185 -7.05 0.93 -6.76
CA ASN A 185 -6.50 1.53 -5.54
C ASN A 185 -7.25 2.79 -5.11
N VAL A 186 -7.78 3.57 -6.05
CA VAL A 186 -8.61 4.75 -5.78
C VAL A 186 -9.99 4.33 -5.28
N LEU A 187 -10.64 3.38 -5.98
CA LEU A 187 -11.97 2.90 -5.60
C LEU A 187 -11.96 2.19 -4.24
N PHE A 188 -11.08 1.20 -4.07
CA PHE A 188 -10.99 0.46 -2.82
C PHE A 188 -10.43 1.29 -1.67
N GLY A 189 -9.70 2.37 -1.95
CA GLY A 189 -9.32 3.33 -0.92
C GLY A 189 -10.52 3.94 -0.20
N LYS A 190 -11.68 4.01 -0.86
CA LYS A 190 -12.95 4.47 -0.26
C LYS A 190 -13.58 3.43 0.68
N ASP A 191 -13.31 2.14 0.43
CA ASP A 191 -13.87 1.02 1.20
C ASP A 191 -12.95 0.53 2.32
N VAL A 192 -11.67 0.94 2.30
CA VAL A 192 -10.68 0.54 3.30
C VAL A 192 -10.61 1.59 4.43
N ALA A 193 -10.72 1.08 5.66
CA ALA A 193 -10.58 1.86 6.89
C ALA A 193 -9.25 2.63 6.94
N PRO A 194 -9.09 3.60 7.86
CA PRO A 194 -7.80 4.20 8.14
C PRO A 194 -6.76 3.13 8.45
N LEU A 195 -5.51 3.39 8.11
CA LEU A 195 -4.43 2.43 8.32
C LEU A 195 -3.44 2.93 9.38
N PRO A 196 -2.74 2.03 10.07
CA PRO A 196 -1.77 2.37 11.11
C PRO A 196 -0.65 3.31 10.66
N ASP A 197 -0.34 3.37 9.37
CA ASP A 197 0.59 4.32 8.79
C ASP A 197 0.09 5.78 8.75
N GLY A 198 -1.09 6.05 9.32
CA GLY A 198 -1.73 7.37 9.29
C GLY A 198 -2.52 7.67 8.01
N ARG A 199 -2.69 6.68 7.10
CA ARG A 199 -3.58 6.82 5.96
C ARG A 199 -5.01 7.03 6.46
N LEU A 200 -5.68 8.07 5.96
CA LEU A 200 -7.08 8.33 6.28
C LEU A 200 -8.01 7.45 5.43
N ALA A 201 -9.19 7.16 5.96
CA ALA A 201 -10.27 6.57 5.17
C ALA A 201 -10.57 7.44 3.93
N TRP A 202 -11.13 6.82 2.90
CA TRP A 202 -11.50 7.43 1.59
C TRP A 202 -10.33 7.98 0.76
N THR A 203 -9.10 7.93 1.24
CA THR A 203 -7.94 8.26 0.44
C THR A 203 -7.44 7.05 -0.37
N PRO A 204 -6.83 7.24 -1.55
CA PRO A 204 -6.31 6.12 -2.33
C PRO A 204 -5.30 5.28 -1.55
N LEU A 205 -5.30 3.97 -1.80
CA LEU A 205 -4.21 3.07 -1.42
C LEU A 205 -3.02 3.28 -2.36
N ALA A 206 -1.82 2.86 -1.95
CA ALA A 206 -0.65 2.86 -2.81
C ALA A 206 -0.91 2.00 -4.06
N ASP A 207 -0.45 2.47 -5.22
CA ASP A 207 -0.72 1.80 -6.48
C ASP A 207 0.30 0.71 -6.79
N GLY A 208 -0.16 -0.50 -7.07
CA GLY A 208 0.69 -1.64 -7.43
C GLY A 208 1.80 -1.88 -6.41
N VAL A 209 3.06 -1.74 -6.85
CA VAL A 209 4.26 -1.81 -6.01
C VAL A 209 4.89 -0.44 -5.78
N SER A 210 4.22 0.63 -6.15
CA SER A 210 4.70 1.99 -5.94
C SER A 210 4.71 2.33 -4.45
N PRO A 211 5.64 3.17 -3.98
CA PRO A 211 5.54 3.82 -2.69
C PRO A 211 4.24 4.62 -2.56
N ARG A 212 3.81 4.87 -1.34
CA ARG A 212 2.71 5.78 -1.08
C ARG A 212 3.05 7.18 -1.58
N ALA A 213 2.12 7.81 -2.28
CA ALA A 213 2.32 9.13 -2.86
C ALA A 213 2.77 10.16 -1.82
N GLY A 214 3.88 10.85 -2.10
CA GLY A 214 4.48 11.86 -1.22
C GLY A 214 5.34 11.31 -0.09
N CYS A 215 5.49 9.98 0.06
CA CYS A 215 6.31 9.36 1.10
C CYS A 215 7.73 8.99 0.63
N ASP A 216 7.95 8.88 -0.67
CA ASP A 216 9.22 8.58 -1.33
C ASP A 216 10.06 9.85 -1.56
N THR A 217 10.63 10.37 -0.48
CA THR A 217 11.26 11.71 -0.45
C THR A 217 12.75 11.71 -0.72
N ASN A 218 13.42 10.54 -0.73
CA ASN A 218 14.87 10.43 -0.92
C ASN A 218 15.30 10.38 -2.40
N GLY A 219 14.39 10.77 -3.30
CA GLY A 219 14.65 10.87 -4.73
C GLY A 219 14.40 9.59 -5.53
N PRO A 220 14.47 9.68 -6.85
CA PRO A 220 14.04 8.60 -7.75
C PRO A 220 14.89 7.34 -7.63
N THR A 221 16.18 7.46 -7.33
CA THR A 221 17.08 6.31 -7.17
C THR A 221 16.73 5.51 -5.94
N ALA A 222 16.49 6.16 -4.80
CA ALA A 222 16.07 5.47 -3.58
C ALA A 222 14.74 4.74 -3.80
N ALA A 223 13.79 5.38 -4.48
CA ALA A 223 12.49 4.78 -4.77
C ALA A 223 12.62 3.51 -5.66
N VAL A 224 13.42 3.53 -6.73
CA VAL A 224 13.62 2.32 -7.56
C VAL A 224 14.36 1.23 -6.80
N MET A 225 15.28 1.56 -5.89
CA MET A 225 16.02 0.58 -5.09
C MET A 225 15.11 -0.12 -4.09
N SER A 226 14.26 0.61 -3.36
CA SER A 226 13.25 0.01 -2.49
C SER A 226 12.33 -0.95 -3.26
N VAL A 227 11.78 -0.50 -4.39
CA VAL A 227 10.87 -1.32 -5.21
C VAL A 227 11.59 -2.55 -5.77
N ALA A 228 12.84 -2.45 -6.19
CA ALA A 228 13.61 -3.59 -6.71
C ALA A 228 13.81 -4.72 -5.68
N LYS A 229 13.79 -4.39 -4.37
CA LYS A 229 13.93 -5.37 -3.27
C LYS A 229 12.72 -6.31 -3.08
N LEU A 230 11.60 -6.08 -3.76
CA LEU A 230 10.34 -6.83 -3.53
C LEU A 230 10.33 -8.27 -4.05
N GLU A 231 11.41 -8.76 -4.67
CA GLU A 231 11.48 -10.12 -5.27
C GLU A 231 10.37 -10.34 -6.31
N HIS A 232 10.37 -9.51 -7.35
CA HIS A 232 9.33 -9.44 -8.39
C HIS A 232 9.02 -10.76 -9.08
N GLU A 233 9.96 -11.70 -9.12
CA GLU A 233 9.80 -13.01 -9.77
C GLU A 233 8.68 -13.87 -9.17
N THR A 234 8.30 -13.62 -7.91
CA THR A 234 7.19 -14.32 -7.26
C THR A 234 5.82 -13.78 -7.69
N PHE A 235 5.79 -12.56 -8.21
CA PHE A 235 4.58 -11.95 -8.77
C PHE A 235 4.47 -12.28 -10.26
N SER A 236 4.32 -13.57 -10.57
CA SER A 236 4.37 -14.09 -11.93
C SER A 236 3.30 -13.55 -12.88
N ASN A 237 2.23 -12.92 -12.36
CA ASN A 237 1.24 -12.20 -13.13
C ASN A 237 1.60 -10.72 -13.38
N GLY A 238 2.74 -10.26 -12.86
CA GLY A 238 3.30 -8.93 -13.09
C GLY A 238 3.20 -7.97 -11.92
N THR A 239 4.06 -6.97 -11.95
CA THR A 239 4.05 -5.84 -11.02
C THR A 239 3.93 -4.54 -11.81
N LEU A 240 3.44 -3.49 -11.17
CA LEU A 240 3.33 -2.17 -11.76
C LEU A 240 3.91 -1.14 -10.81
N TYR A 241 4.90 -0.40 -11.31
CA TYR A 241 5.53 0.69 -10.61
C TYR A 241 5.38 1.99 -11.41
N ASN A 242 4.87 3.04 -10.77
CA ASN A 242 4.70 4.37 -11.36
C ASN A 242 5.78 5.33 -10.84
N GLN A 243 6.37 6.10 -11.76
CA GLN A 243 7.16 7.28 -11.41
C GLN A 243 6.69 8.50 -12.20
N LYS A 244 6.75 9.67 -11.59
CA LYS A 244 6.48 10.95 -12.23
C LYS A 244 7.71 11.84 -12.15
N PHE A 245 8.12 12.39 -13.29
CA PHE A 245 9.27 13.30 -13.38
C PHE A 245 8.84 14.67 -13.83
N ASN A 246 9.46 15.69 -13.25
CA ASN A 246 9.43 17.01 -13.84
C ASN A 246 10.13 16.98 -15.21
N PRO A 247 9.53 17.53 -16.29
CA PRO A 247 10.17 17.55 -17.61
C PRO A 247 11.55 18.17 -17.62
N ALA A 248 11.81 19.16 -16.77
CA ALA A 248 13.12 19.82 -16.69
C ALA A 248 14.23 18.86 -16.18
N ALA A 249 13.89 17.89 -15.35
CA ALA A 249 14.83 16.90 -14.85
C ALA A 249 15.41 15.98 -15.94
N LEU A 250 14.65 15.76 -17.01
CA LEU A 250 15.03 14.91 -18.13
C LEU A 250 15.55 15.70 -19.34
N ALA A 251 15.70 17.01 -19.21
CA ALA A 251 16.12 17.86 -20.30
C ALA A 251 17.60 17.65 -20.67
N GLY A 252 17.88 17.67 -21.98
CA GLY A 252 19.22 17.54 -22.53
C GLY A 252 19.87 16.18 -22.32
N ASP A 253 21.12 16.07 -22.81
CA ASP A 253 21.85 14.80 -22.79
C ASP A 253 22.14 14.28 -21.36
N GLU A 254 22.38 15.17 -20.42
CA GLU A 254 22.67 14.80 -19.03
C GLU A 254 21.42 14.26 -18.32
N GLY A 255 20.24 14.88 -18.52
CA GLY A 255 18.98 14.35 -18.00
C GLY A 255 18.69 12.95 -18.55
N LEU A 256 18.89 12.74 -19.84
CA LEU A 256 18.70 11.43 -20.47
C LEU A 256 19.69 10.39 -20.00
N LYS A 257 20.95 10.76 -19.76
CA LYS A 257 21.96 9.83 -19.17
C LYS A 257 21.58 9.40 -17.76
N ARG A 258 21.14 10.33 -16.90
CA ARG A 258 20.69 10.02 -15.55
C ARG A 258 19.46 9.09 -15.57
N PHE A 259 18.51 9.39 -16.43
CA PHE A 259 17.33 8.55 -16.60
C PHE A 259 17.68 7.13 -17.08
N ALA A 260 18.59 7.00 -18.05
CA ALA A 260 19.08 5.70 -18.51
C ALA A 260 19.81 4.93 -17.41
N ALA A 261 20.60 5.63 -16.59
CA ALA A 261 21.29 5.04 -15.42
C ALA A 261 20.28 4.55 -14.36
N LEU A 262 19.23 5.33 -14.10
CA LEU A 262 18.13 4.96 -13.20
C LEU A 262 17.44 3.67 -13.67
N CYS A 263 17.07 3.61 -14.95
CA CYS A 263 16.43 2.42 -15.51
C CYS A 263 17.34 1.19 -15.41
N ARG A 264 18.63 1.34 -15.69
CA ARG A 264 19.60 0.25 -15.53
C ARG A 264 19.72 -0.20 -14.08
N ALA A 265 19.87 0.73 -13.15
CA ALA A 265 19.93 0.41 -11.72
C ALA A 265 18.70 -0.40 -11.28
N TYR A 266 17.51 -0.01 -11.71
CA TYR A 266 16.28 -0.75 -11.40
C TYR A 266 16.28 -2.19 -11.96
N PHE A 267 16.56 -2.36 -13.25
CA PHE A 267 16.49 -3.67 -13.89
C PHE A 267 17.67 -4.58 -13.53
N ASP A 268 18.87 -4.03 -13.34
CA ASP A 268 20.03 -4.79 -12.86
C ASP A 268 19.81 -5.35 -11.45
N ASN A 269 18.99 -4.65 -10.63
CA ASN A 269 18.53 -5.11 -9.32
C ASN A 269 17.21 -5.90 -9.37
N LYS A 270 16.85 -6.47 -10.54
CA LYS A 270 15.70 -7.35 -10.75
C LYS A 270 14.32 -6.70 -10.67
N GLY A 271 14.21 -5.40 -10.80
CA GLY A 271 12.93 -4.75 -11.02
C GLY A 271 12.25 -5.30 -12.28
N MET A 272 10.94 -5.48 -12.24
CA MET A 272 10.21 -6.12 -13.35
C MET A 272 9.62 -5.13 -14.32
N HIS A 273 8.98 -4.09 -13.82
CA HIS A 273 8.23 -3.13 -14.62
C HIS A 273 8.29 -1.76 -13.97
N VAL A 274 8.47 -0.74 -14.79
CA VAL A 274 8.31 0.66 -14.40
C VAL A 274 7.67 1.43 -15.55
N GLN A 275 6.80 2.35 -15.23
CA GLN A 275 6.21 3.28 -16.20
C GLN A 275 6.34 4.72 -15.70
N PHE A 276 6.39 5.66 -16.64
CA PHE A 276 6.72 7.05 -16.37
C PHE A 276 5.64 8.01 -16.84
N ASN A 277 5.37 9.03 -16.02
CA ASN A 277 4.76 10.29 -16.45
C ASN A 277 5.85 11.36 -16.43
N VAL A 278 6.07 12.03 -17.55
CA VAL A 278 7.01 13.16 -17.66
C VAL A 278 6.17 14.42 -17.80
N ILE A 279 5.68 14.91 -16.68
CA ILE A 279 4.76 16.05 -16.63
C ILE A 279 4.83 16.67 -15.23
N ASP A 280 4.81 17.98 -15.15
CA ASP A 280 4.81 18.71 -13.89
C ASP A 280 3.39 18.79 -13.28
N LYS A 281 3.36 18.91 -11.94
CA LYS A 281 2.12 19.01 -11.17
C LYS A 281 1.29 20.23 -11.55
N ALA A 282 1.94 21.34 -11.90
CA ALA A 282 1.24 22.58 -12.24
C ALA A 282 0.41 22.42 -13.53
N THR A 283 0.98 21.75 -14.55
CA THR A 283 0.26 21.43 -15.79
C THR A 283 -0.94 20.51 -15.54
N LEU A 284 -0.83 19.50 -14.67
CA LEU A 284 -1.94 18.63 -14.32
C LEU A 284 -3.06 19.38 -13.57
N VAL A 285 -2.69 20.24 -12.61
CA VAL A 285 -3.65 21.07 -11.87
C VAL A 285 -4.34 22.07 -12.81
N GLU A 286 -3.59 22.64 -13.74
CA GLU A 286 -4.16 23.56 -14.75
C GLU A 286 -5.12 22.82 -15.68
N ALA A 287 -4.75 21.62 -16.16
CA ALA A 287 -5.61 20.79 -16.99
C ALA A 287 -6.92 20.37 -16.29
N GLN A 288 -6.88 20.17 -14.99
CA GLN A 288 -8.07 19.86 -14.20
C GLN A 288 -9.01 21.08 -14.08
N LYS A 289 -8.45 22.29 -13.99
CA LYS A 289 -9.22 23.55 -13.91
C LYS A 289 -9.78 23.99 -15.25
N ASN A 290 -8.98 23.84 -16.30
CA ASN A 290 -9.27 24.33 -17.66
C ASN A 290 -9.22 23.19 -18.71
N PRO A 291 -10.08 22.15 -18.59
CA PRO A 291 -9.99 20.92 -19.39
C PRO A 291 -10.06 21.15 -20.90
N GLU A 292 -10.79 22.17 -21.34
CA GLU A 292 -10.95 22.49 -22.75
C GLU A 292 -9.62 22.87 -23.46
N GLN A 293 -8.66 23.39 -22.69
CA GLN A 293 -7.34 23.80 -23.21
C GLN A 293 -6.34 22.64 -23.24
N HIS A 294 -6.66 21.50 -22.58
CA HIS A 294 -5.77 20.37 -22.39
C HIS A 294 -6.35 19.04 -22.92
N LYS A 295 -7.17 19.09 -23.96
CA LYS A 295 -7.85 17.90 -24.54
C LYS A 295 -6.87 16.83 -25.01
N ASP A 296 -5.69 17.21 -25.45
CA ASP A 296 -4.68 16.30 -25.98
C ASP A 296 -3.70 15.80 -24.91
N LEU A 297 -3.88 16.22 -23.65
CA LEU A 297 -3.02 15.79 -22.55
C LEU A 297 -3.28 14.32 -22.22
N VAL A 298 -2.30 13.48 -22.56
CA VAL A 298 -2.32 12.03 -22.26
C VAL A 298 -1.42 11.72 -21.09
N VAL A 299 -1.92 10.94 -20.16
CA VAL A 299 -1.17 10.48 -18.98
C VAL A 299 -1.14 8.95 -18.91
N ARG A 300 -0.09 8.42 -18.30
CA ARG A 300 0.00 7.02 -17.93
C ARG A 300 -0.67 6.81 -16.57
N VAL A 301 -1.73 6.02 -16.55
CA VAL A 301 -2.50 5.76 -15.31
C VAL A 301 -1.88 4.60 -14.54
N ALA A 302 -2.20 3.36 -14.89
CA ALA A 302 -1.61 2.16 -14.33
C ALA A 302 -1.80 1.01 -15.32
N GLY A 303 -0.79 0.74 -16.15
CA GLY A 303 -0.84 -0.26 -17.22
C GLY A 303 -1.53 0.23 -18.52
N TYR A 304 -2.13 1.40 -18.52
CA TYR A 304 -2.77 2.01 -19.69
C TYR A 304 -2.58 3.54 -19.70
N SER A 305 -2.80 4.15 -20.83
CA SER A 305 -2.78 5.61 -21.01
C SER A 305 -4.18 6.12 -21.35
N ALA A 306 -4.50 7.31 -20.88
CA ALA A 306 -5.78 7.96 -21.15
C ALA A 306 -5.60 9.47 -21.27
N GLN A 307 -6.56 10.14 -21.92
CA GLN A 307 -6.65 11.58 -21.84
C GLN A 307 -6.94 12.00 -20.40
N PHE A 308 -6.12 12.86 -19.83
CA PHE A 308 -6.21 13.24 -18.42
C PHE A 308 -7.60 13.79 -18.06
N ILE A 309 -8.14 14.65 -18.91
CA ILE A 309 -9.45 15.27 -18.68
C ILE A 309 -10.63 14.31 -18.74
N SER A 310 -10.47 13.11 -19.34
CA SER A 310 -11.51 12.10 -19.43
C SER A 310 -11.57 11.17 -18.19
N LEU A 311 -10.56 11.25 -17.33
CA LEU A 311 -10.51 10.47 -16.10
C LEU A 311 -11.46 11.02 -15.04
N ALA A 312 -11.98 10.16 -14.19
CA ALA A 312 -12.70 10.59 -12.99
C ALA A 312 -11.79 11.47 -12.10
N LYS A 313 -12.40 12.45 -11.44
CA LYS A 313 -11.65 13.45 -10.66
C LYS A 313 -10.70 12.82 -9.65
N GLU A 314 -11.13 11.79 -8.95
CA GLU A 314 -10.33 11.09 -7.93
C GLU A 314 -9.10 10.41 -8.53
N VAL A 315 -9.21 9.92 -9.77
CA VAL A 315 -8.06 9.34 -10.51
C VAL A 315 -7.12 10.44 -10.98
N GLN A 316 -7.64 11.59 -11.41
CA GLN A 316 -6.82 12.77 -11.71
C GLN A 316 -6.06 13.23 -10.47
N ASP A 317 -6.74 13.36 -9.33
CA ASP A 317 -6.14 13.74 -8.06
C ASP A 317 -5.03 12.75 -7.65
N ASN A 318 -5.27 11.45 -7.77
CA ASN A 318 -4.25 10.43 -7.50
C ASN A 318 -2.99 10.59 -8.37
N ILE A 319 -3.13 10.93 -9.66
CA ILE A 319 -1.99 11.16 -10.55
C ILE A 319 -1.26 12.47 -10.19
N ILE A 320 -2.01 13.51 -9.82
CA ILE A 320 -1.45 14.79 -9.37
C ILE A 320 -0.60 14.60 -8.11
N ASP A 321 -1.06 13.78 -7.18
CA ASP A 321 -0.44 13.58 -5.87
C ASP A 321 0.77 12.65 -5.88
N ARG A 322 0.99 11.88 -6.96
CA ARG A 322 2.23 11.10 -7.12
C ARG A 322 3.45 11.99 -6.95
N THR A 323 4.46 11.49 -6.25
CA THR A 323 5.71 12.21 -6.05
C THR A 323 6.30 12.64 -7.40
N GLU A 324 6.65 13.92 -7.52
CA GLU A 324 7.30 14.48 -8.69
C GLU A 324 8.80 14.53 -8.45
N PHE A 325 9.52 13.74 -9.24
CA PHE A 325 10.96 13.59 -9.06
C PHE A 325 11.74 14.59 -9.92
N GLU A 326 12.87 15.00 -9.35
CA GLU A 326 13.98 15.67 -9.99
C GLU A 326 15.27 14.88 -9.72
N PHE A 327 16.33 15.11 -10.53
CA PHE A 327 17.64 14.47 -10.34
C PHE A 327 18.62 15.39 -9.63
#